data_fde83fdbee5f53947ba88e7ecff60522
#
_entry.id   fde83fdbee5f53947ba88e7ecff60522
#
_cell.length_a   1.000
_cell.length_b   1.000
_cell.length_c   1.000
_cell.angle_alpha   90.00
_cell.angle_beta   90.00
_cell.angle_gamma   90.00
#
_symmetry.space_group_name_H-M   'P 1'
#
loop_
_entity.id
_entity.type
_entity.pdbx_description
1 polymer ?
#
loop_
_entity_poly.entity_id
_entity_poly.type
_entity_poly.pdbx_seq_one_letter_code
_entity_poly.pdbx_strand_id
1 'polypeptide(L)'
;MNSKDSQSIKLEVPFYKQTTKTNCGSVVLHMVMSYLDKDIDLEILEKIIKINEGKAVLTIQIAIASALSGFPTEFFSKKISFNKENLKLEFYQKYLDNKVDHEKLIEEAKNVGVKIEERRMPIEELLRNVTNKTIPIILLDWNVIKGESGYQGHFVPIVGYDNESVYVHNNGLNNPTPFLKIKRELFEQARKSEGTDEDIIIIHRKV
;
A
#
# COMPACT_ATOMS: atom_id res chain seq x y z
N MET A 1 -25.15 -29.61 7.72
CA MET A 1 -25.02 -28.39 6.87
C MET A 1 -24.34 -27.33 7.72
N ASN A 2 -23.04 -27.22 7.64
CA ASN A 2 -22.31 -26.17 8.35
C ASN A 2 -22.47 -24.89 7.55
N SER A 3 -23.22 -23.93 8.07
CA SER A 3 -23.19 -22.55 7.62
C SER A 3 -21.74 -22.06 7.78
N LYS A 4 -20.98 -21.98 6.70
CA LYS A 4 -19.79 -21.14 6.69
C LYS A 4 -20.29 -19.73 6.94
N ASP A 5 -20.11 -19.22 8.14
CA ASP A 5 -20.31 -17.81 8.44
C ASP A 5 -19.57 -17.01 7.35
N SER A 6 -20.32 -16.29 6.53
CA SER A 6 -19.77 -15.44 5.49
C SER A 6 -19.10 -14.27 6.20
N GLN A 7 -17.80 -14.40 6.44
CA GLN A 7 -17.01 -13.32 7.03
C GLN A 7 -16.88 -12.20 6.02
N SER A 8 -17.72 -11.19 6.17
CA SER A 8 -17.71 -9.99 5.35
C SER A 8 -17.40 -8.79 6.23
N ILE A 9 -16.42 -8.02 5.84
CA ILE A 9 -16.01 -6.77 6.51
C ILE A 9 -16.03 -5.66 5.50
N LYS A 10 -16.57 -4.50 5.90
CA LYS A 10 -16.50 -3.25 5.14
C LYS A 10 -16.27 -2.12 6.13
N LEU A 11 -15.18 -1.39 5.96
CA LEU A 11 -14.73 -0.32 6.85
C LEU A 11 -14.94 1.03 6.15
N GLU A 12 -15.54 1.99 6.83
CA GLU A 12 -15.82 3.32 6.28
C GLU A 12 -14.55 4.20 6.31
N VAL A 13 -13.48 3.73 5.66
CA VAL A 13 -12.26 4.51 5.46
C VAL A 13 -12.58 5.71 4.55
N PRO A 14 -12.19 6.95 4.90
CA PRO A 14 -12.45 8.10 4.04
C PRO A 14 -11.75 7.94 2.69
N PHE A 15 -12.38 8.48 1.64
CA PHE A 15 -11.89 8.37 0.28
C PHE A 15 -11.38 9.72 -0.23
N TYR A 16 -10.11 9.77 -0.62
CA TYR A 16 -9.49 10.92 -1.26
C TYR A 16 -8.88 10.53 -2.61
N LYS A 17 -8.96 11.44 -3.58
CA LYS A 17 -8.36 11.24 -4.91
C LYS A 17 -6.91 11.71 -4.91
N GLN A 18 -6.03 11.00 -5.62
CA GLN A 18 -4.70 11.53 -5.91
C GLN A 18 -4.80 12.75 -6.84
N THR A 19 -3.86 13.68 -6.71
CA THR A 19 -3.84 14.94 -7.47
C THR A 19 -2.76 14.96 -8.52
N THR A 20 -1.76 14.09 -8.40
CA THR A 20 -0.64 13.94 -9.34
C THR A 20 -0.47 12.49 -9.76
N LYS A 21 0.35 12.22 -10.80
CA LYS A 21 0.59 10.85 -11.27
C LYS A 21 1.37 9.97 -10.29
N THR A 22 1.97 10.55 -9.26
CA THR A 22 2.93 9.85 -8.38
C THR A 22 2.59 9.89 -6.90
N ASN A 23 1.51 10.59 -6.49
CA ASN A 23 1.17 10.72 -5.07
C ASN A 23 0.11 9.73 -4.55
N CYS A 24 -0.11 8.61 -5.26
CA CYS A 24 -1.06 7.58 -4.78
C CYS A 24 -0.71 7.09 -3.37
N GLY A 25 0.56 6.87 -3.07
CA GLY A 25 1.00 6.37 -1.76
C GLY A 25 0.75 7.35 -0.62
N SER A 26 1.03 8.65 -0.79
CA SER A 26 0.76 9.66 0.23
C SER A 26 -0.74 9.84 0.48
N VAL A 27 -1.55 9.81 -0.59
CA VAL A 27 -3.00 9.90 -0.47
C VAL A 27 -3.60 8.67 0.22
N VAL A 28 -3.10 7.48 -0.07
CA VAL A 28 -3.53 6.25 0.63
C VAL A 28 -3.15 6.30 2.11
N LEU A 29 -1.93 6.73 2.43
CA LEU A 29 -1.53 6.91 3.82
C LEU A 29 -2.41 7.92 4.53
N HIS A 30 -2.75 9.04 3.89
CA HIS A 30 -3.69 10.04 4.42
C HIS A 30 -5.06 9.44 4.74
N MET A 31 -5.66 8.65 3.83
CA MET A 31 -6.94 7.96 4.07
C MET A 31 -6.87 7.05 5.30
N VAL A 32 -5.81 6.23 5.39
CA VAL A 32 -5.65 5.28 6.50
C VAL A 32 -5.46 5.99 7.83
N MET A 33 -4.65 7.03 7.87
CA MET A 33 -4.41 7.80 9.10
C MET A 33 -5.65 8.54 9.57
N SER A 34 -6.41 9.17 8.65
CA SER A 34 -7.68 9.82 8.96
C SER A 34 -8.70 8.84 9.54
N TYR A 35 -8.70 7.59 9.09
CA TYR A 35 -9.57 6.55 9.66
C TYR A 35 -9.10 6.07 11.03
N LEU A 36 -7.79 5.90 11.21
CA LEU A 36 -7.25 5.28 12.42
C LEU A 36 -7.15 6.23 13.61
N ASP A 37 -7.14 7.54 13.45
CA ASP A 37 -7.25 8.50 14.56
C ASP A 37 -6.62 9.90 14.31
N LYS A 38 -6.02 10.16 13.15
CA LYS A 38 -5.31 11.40 12.96
C LYS A 38 -5.50 11.98 11.56
N ASP A 39 -6.20 13.09 11.51
CA ASP A 39 -6.22 13.92 10.32
C ASP A 39 -4.91 14.73 10.25
N ILE A 40 -4.08 14.42 9.26
CA ILE A 40 -2.84 15.14 8.96
C ILE A 40 -2.99 15.72 7.56
N ASP A 41 -2.67 16.99 7.43
CA ASP A 41 -2.63 17.64 6.14
C ASP A 41 -1.75 16.88 5.13
N LEU A 42 -2.26 16.67 3.92
CA LEU A 42 -1.55 15.90 2.89
C LEU A 42 -0.20 16.50 2.54
N GLU A 43 -0.07 17.84 2.50
CA GLU A 43 1.21 18.50 2.20
C GLU A 43 2.25 18.25 3.30
N ILE A 44 1.81 18.20 4.56
CA ILE A 44 2.69 17.86 5.69
C ILE A 44 3.13 16.40 5.54
N LEU A 45 2.22 15.52 5.20
CA LEU A 45 2.52 14.10 5.01
C LEU A 45 3.50 13.87 3.85
N GLU A 46 3.32 14.54 2.72
CA GLU A 46 4.23 14.48 1.57
C GLU A 46 5.64 14.97 1.92
N LYS A 47 5.76 15.99 2.79
CA LYS A 47 7.06 16.45 3.32
C LYS A 47 7.72 15.39 4.22
N ILE A 48 6.94 14.70 5.06
CA ILE A 48 7.46 13.60 5.92
C ILE A 48 7.95 12.44 5.05
N ILE A 49 7.21 12.08 4.00
CA ILE A 49 7.58 11.01 3.06
C ILE A 49 8.83 11.38 2.25
N LYS A 50 9.15 12.66 2.12
CA LYS A 50 10.30 13.17 1.34
C LYS A 50 10.20 12.81 -0.14
N ILE A 51 9.02 13.02 -0.75
CA ILE A 51 8.80 12.73 -2.17
C ILE A 51 9.44 13.83 -3.01
N ASN A 52 10.27 13.46 -3.98
CA ASN A 52 10.75 14.37 -5.01
C ASN A 52 9.71 14.52 -6.12
N GLU A 53 9.57 15.73 -6.65
CA GLU A 53 8.59 16.04 -7.68
C GLU A 53 8.70 15.10 -8.90
N GLY A 54 7.57 14.56 -9.33
CA GLY A 54 7.49 13.62 -10.46
C GLY A 54 8.03 12.22 -10.19
N LYS A 55 8.42 11.90 -8.95
CA LYS A 55 8.90 10.58 -8.56
C LYS A 55 7.86 9.80 -7.75
N ALA A 56 7.84 8.49 -7.94
CA ALA A 56 7.02 7.59 -7.15
C ALA A 56 7.64 7.35 -5.78
N VAL A 57 6.80 7.23 -4.77
CA VAL A 57 7.20 6.83 -3.44
C VAL A 57 7.46 5.32 -3.39
N LEU A 58 8.43 4.91 -2.60
CA LEU A 58 8.67 3.51 -2.28
C LEU A 58 7.82 3.09 -1.07
N THR A 59 7.44 1.83 -1.01
CA THR A 59 6.62 1.29 0.08
C THR A 59 7.23 1.56 1.45
N ILE A 60 8.54 1.38 1.59
CA ILE A 60 9.25 1.63 2.85
C ILE A 60 9.19 3.11 3.29
N GLN A 61 9.15 4.07 2.36
CA GLN A 61 9.00 5.50 2.71
C GLN A 61 7.61 5.78 3.31
N ILE A 62 6.57 5.11 2.83
CA ILE A 62 5.22 5.20 3.40
C ILE A 62 5.22 4.61 4.82
N ALA A 63 5.90 3.47 5.03
CA ALA A 63 6.01 2.85 6.34
C ALA A 63 6.76 3.76 7.34
N ILE A 64 7.87 4.38 6.91
CA ILE A 64 8.63 5.36 7.71
C ILE A 64 7.73 6.53 8.11
N ALA A 65 7.02 7.11 7.15
CA ALA A 65 6.14 8.26 7.39
C ALA A 65 5.00 7.92 8.36
N SER A 66 4.44 6.72 8.26
CA SER A 66 3.45 6.22 9.20
C SER A 66 4.02 6.14 10.62
N ALA A 67 5.19 5.52 10.79
CA ALA A 67 5.84 5.39 12.09
C ALA A 67 6.24 6.75 12.69
N LEU A 68 6.83 7.66 11.89
CA LEU A 68 7.15 9.03 12.30
C LEU A 68 5.91 9.82 12.74
N SER A 69 4.77 9.53 12.15
CA SER A 69 3.47 10.10 12.55
C SER A 69 2.90 9.45 13.82
N GLY A 70 3.61 8.44 14.38
CA GLY A 70 3.33 7.78 15.65
C GLY A 70 2.36 6.62 15.54
N PHE A 71 2.19 6.01 14.37
CA PHE A 71 1.40 4.78 14.22
C PHE A 71 2.31 3.54 14.28
N PRO A 72 1.99 2.54 15.11
CA PRO A 72 2.68 1.25 15.04
C PRO A 72 2.53 0.68 13.62
N THR A 73 3.67 0.37 12.99
CA THR A 73 3.70 0.04 11.56
C THR A 73 4.56 -1.19 11.32
N GLU A 74 4.03 -2.12 10.53
CA GLU A 74 4.74 -3.31 10.06
C GLU A 74 4.91 -3.21 8.53
N PHE A 75 6.07 -3.64 8.03
CA PHE A 75 6.37 -3.71 6.60
C PHE A 75 6.80 -5.13 6.23
N PHE A 76 6.09 -5.72 5.29
CA PHE A 76 6.35 -7.04 4.74
C PHE A 76 6.69 -6.92 3.26
N SER A 77 7.70 -7.66 2.84
CA SER A 77 8.08 -7.76 1.43
C SER A 77 8.68 -9.14 1.16
N LYS A 78 8.51 -9.63 -0.03
CA LYS A 78 9.23 -10.82 -0.51
C LYS A 78 10.75 -10.59 -0.52
N LYS A 79 11.18 -9.33 -0.67
CA LYS A 79 12.58 -8.91 -0.70
C LYS A 79 12.72 -7.50 -0.17
N ILE A 80 13.33 -7.35 1.01
CA ILE A 80 13.51 -6.05 1.66
C ILE A 80 14.57 -5.19 0.97
N SER A 81 15.68 -5.80 0.50
CA SER A 81 16.65 -5.07 -0.31
C SER A 81 16.06 -4.73 -1.67
N PHE A 82 16.42 -3.57 -2.22
CA PHE A 82 15.92 -3.16 -3.53
C PHE A 82 16.15 -4.23 -4.61
N ASN A 83 15.07 -4.62 -5.25
CA ASN A 83 15.12 -5.61 -6.31
C ASN A 83 15.56 -4.95 -7.64
N LYS A 84 16.84 -5.14 -8.01
CA LYS A 84 17.41 -4.55 -9.24
C LYS A 84 16.72 -5.01 -10.51
N GLU A 85 16.04 -6.16 -10.50
CA GLU A 85 15.25 -6.64 -11.64
C GLU A 85 14.11 -5.66 -11.98
N ASN A 86 13.56 -4.96 -10.97
CA ASN A 86 12.53 -3.96 -11.18
C ASN A 86 12.98 -2.80 -12.10
N LEU A 87 14.29 -2.54 -12.21
CA LEU A 87 14.82 -1.53 -13.14
C LEU A 87 14.61 -1.89 -14.63
N LYS A 88 14.26 -3.13 -14.95
CA LYS A 88 13.87 -3.52 -16.31
C LYS A 88 12.47 -3.03 -16.70
N LEU A 89 11.65 -2.69 -15.71
CA LEU A 89 10.28 -2.20 -15.92
C LEU A 89 10.30 -0.70 -16.23
N GLU A 90 9.61 -0.29 -17.30
CA GLU A 90 9.53 1.11 -17.74
C GLU A 90 9.04 2.05 -16.63
N PHE A 91 8.11 1.57 -15.80
CA PHE A 91 7.60 2.32 -14.66
C PHE A 91 8.73 2.74 -13.71
N TYR A 92 9.61 1.81 -13.32
CA TYR A 92 10.72 2.12 -12.43
C TYR A 92 11.77 3.00 -13.10
N GLN A 93 12.06 2.77 -14.38
CA GLN A 93 12.99 3.64 -15.15
C GLN A 93 12.51 5.09 -15.17
N LYS A 94 11.21 5.31 -15.27
CA LYS A 94 10.61 6.65 -15.34
C LYS A 94 10.43 7.31 -13.98
N TYR A 95 9.90 6.57 -13.01
CA TYR A 95 9.39 7.14 -11.77
C TYR A 95 10.27 6.88 -10.54
N LEU A 96 11.18 5.90 -10.57
CA LEU A 96 12.10 5.69 -9.46
C LEU A 96 13.02 6.92 -9.29
N ASP A 97 13.22 7.33 -8.05
CA ASP A 97 14.25 8.30 -7.72
C ASP A 97 15.60 7.61 -7.51
N ASN A 98 16.49 7.74 -8.49
CA ASN A 98 17.83 7.13 -8.43
C ASN A 98 18.75 7.74 -7.36
N LYS A 99 18.32 8.82 -6.70
CA LYS A 99 19.07 9.44 -5.59
C LYS A 99 18.75 8.80 -4.24
N VAL A 100 17.72 7.96 -4.18
CA VAL A 100 17.29 7.30 -2.95
C VAL A 100 18.23 6.15 -2.64
N ASP A 101 18.81 6.19 -1.45
CA ASP A 101 19.63 5.12 -0.89
C ASP A 101 18.73 4.14 -0.14
N HIS A 102 18.47 2.98 -0.74
CA HIS A 102 17.57 1.98 -0.19
C HIS A 102 18.06 1.37 1.12
N GLU A 103 19.38 1.22 1.30
CA GLU A 103 19.95 0.67 2.54
C GLU A 103 19.72 1.64 3.70
N LYS A 104 19.91 2.94 3.45
CA LYS A 104 19.59 3.98 4.44
C LYS A 104 18.11 4.03 4.78
N LEU A 105 17.21 3.82 3.83
CA LEU A 105 15.78 3.75 4.11
C LEU A 105 15.44 2.56 5.02
N ILE A 106 16.06 1.40 4.81
CA ILE A 106 15.87 0.23 5.67
C ILE A 106 16.35 0.53 7.10
N GLU A 107 17.50 1.17 7.24
CA GLU A 107 18.03 1.58 8.53
C GLU A 107 17.13 2.64 9.19
N GLU A 108 16.71 3.67 8.46
CA GLU A 108 15.76 4.69 8.95
C GLU A 108 14.45 4.05 9.43
N ALA A 109 13.89 3.11 8.66
CA ALA A 109 12.66 2.42 9.03
C ALA A 109 12.80 1.64 10.36
N LYS A 110 13.92 0.94 10.56
CA LYS A 110 14.22 0.25 11.84
C LYS A 110 14.36 1.24 12.99
N ASN A 111 15.08 2.35 12.76
CA ASN A 111 15.33 3.37 13.78
C ASN A 111 14.05 4.08 14.24
N VAL A 112 13.07 4.25 13.35
CA VAL A 112 11.76 4.85 13.71
C VAL A 112 10.74 3.81 14.22
N GLY A 113 11.14 2.55 14.37
CA GLY A 113 10.33 1.50 14.97
C GLY A 113 9.40 0.75 14.00
N VAL A 114 9.63 0.82 12.69
CA VAL A 114 8.93 -0.07 11.73
C VAL A 114 9.38 -1.50 11.95
N LYS A 115 8.43 -2.40 12.19
CA LYS A 115 8.71 -3.83 12.23
C LYS A 115 8.80 -4.35 10.79
N ILE A 116 9.97 -4.84 10.40
CA ILE A 116 10.26 -5.28 9.03
C ILE A 116 10.40 -6.80 8.99
N GLU A 117 9.67 -7.45 8.08
CA GLU A 117 9.77 -8.89 7.86
C GLU A 117 9.93 -9.21 6.38
N GLU A 118 11.03 -9.93 6.03
CA GLU A 118 11.24 -10.45 4.68
C GLU A 118 10.54 -11.80 4.54
N ARG A 119 9.32 -11.76 4.06
CA ARG A 119 8.51 -12.95 3.77
C ARG A 119 7.29 -12.63 2.92
N ARG A 120 6.75 -13.65 2.32
CA ARG A 120 5.41 -13.58 1.70
C ARG A 120 4.33 -13.71 2.75
N MET A 121 3.25 -12.94 2.58
CA MET A 121 2.07 -13.04 3.43
C MET A 121 0.93 -13.71 2.68
N PRO A 122 0.37 -14.84 3.19
CA PRO A 122 -0.82 -15.45 2.61
C PRO A 122 -2.02 -14.50 2.66
N ILE A 123 -2.93 -14.58 1.68
CA ILE A 123 -4.10 -13.69 1.62
C ILE A 123 -4.98 -13.78 2.87
N GLU A 124 -5.14 -14.96 3.44
CA GLU A 124 -5.95 -15.14 4.64
C GLU A 124 -5.34 -14.46 5.88
N GLU A 125 -4.00 -14.40 5.94
CA GLU A 125 -3.31 -13.64 6.98
C GLU A 125 -3.46 -12.14 6.74
N LEU A 126 -3.31 -11.69 5.50
CA LEU A 126 -3.48 -10.29 5.10
C LEU A 126 -4.88 -9.79 5.46
N LEU A 127 -5.92 -10.54 5.11
CA LEU A 127 -7.30 -10.13 5.35
C LEU A 127 -7.69 -10.11 6.84
N ARG A 128 -7.05 -10.91 7.69
CA ARG A 128 -7.23 -10.81 9.15
C ARG A 128 -6.77 -9.48 9.74
N ASN A 129 -5.91 -8.76 9.02
CA ASN A 129 -5.46 -7.41 9.41
C ASN A 129 -6.41 -6.29 8.95
N VAL A 130 -7.51 -6.60 8.27
CA VAL A 130 -8.54 -5.63 7.90
C VAL A 130 -9.54 -5.51 9.03
N THR A 131 -9.33 -4.57 9.94
CA THR A 131 -10.14 -4.36 11.13
C THR A 131 -10.36 -2.87 11.41
N ASN A 132 -11.22 -2.53 12.35
CA ASN A 132 -11.39 -1.13 12.79
C ASN A 132 -10.17 -0.55 13.53
N LYS A 133 -9.16 -1.36 13.80
CA LYS A 133 -7.90 -0.95 14.45
C LYS A 133 -6.68 -1.07 13.55
N THR A 134 -6.82 -1.69 12.39
CA THR A 134 -5.69 -2.04 11.54
C THR A 134 -6.10 -1.98 10.08
N ILE A 135 -5.33 -1.28 9.25
CA ILE A 135 -5.58 -1.17 7.81
C ILE A 135 -4.30 -1.54 7.04
N PRO A 136 -4.35 -2.55 6.16
CA PRO A 136 -3.28 -2.81 5.22
C PRO A 136 -3.27 -1.83 4.04
N ILE A 137 -2.06 -1.40 3.64
CA ILE A 137 -1.78 -0.71 2.37
C ILE A 137 -0.99 -1.67 1.50
N ILE A 138 -1.40 -1.85 0.24
CA ILE A 138 -0.84 -2.82 -0.69
C ILE A 138 -0.33 -2.12 -1.94
N LEU A 139 0.83 -2.55 -2.42
CA LEU A 139 1.30 -2.23 -3.77
C LEU A 139 0.77 -3.27 -4.75
N LEU A 140 -0.01 -2.82 -5.73
CA LEU A 140 -0.56 -3.64 -6.81
C LEU A 140 0.04 -3.26 -8.15
N ASP A 141 0.16 -4.23 -9.04
CA ASP A 141 0.26 -3.95 -10.46
C ASP A 141 -1.13 -3.60 -11.00
N TRP A 142 -1.33 -2.32 -11.26
CA TRP A 142 -2.64 -1.82 -11.69
C TRP A 142 -2.99 -2.23 -13.12
N ASN A 143 -2.00 -2.55 -13.96
CA ASN A 143 -2.25 -3.05 -15.31
C ASN A 143 -2.86 -4.45 -15.29
N VAL A 144 -2.48 -5.31 -14.33
CA VAL A 144 -3.15 -6.59 -14.10
C VAL A 144 -4.63 -6.38 -13.77
N ILE A 145 -4.97 -5.41 -12.92
CA ILE A 145 -6.37 -5.09 -12.58
C ILE A 145 -7.17 -4.63 -13.81
N LYS A 146 -6.52 -3.87 -14.71
CA LYS A 146 -7.15 -3.36 -15.94
C LYS A 146 -7.14 -4.36 -17.10
N GLY A 147 -6.39 -5.46 -17.01
CA GLY A 147 -6.13 -6.36 -18.14
C GLY A 147 -5.24 -5.75 -19.22
N GLU A 148 -4.35 -4.82 -18.85
CA GLU A 148 -3.39 -4.14 -19.73
C GLU A 148 -2.00 -4.78 -19.60
N SER A 149 -1.17 -4.63 -20.62
CA SER A 149 0.23 -5.09 -20.61
C SER A 149 1.15 -4.11 -19.89
N GLY A 150 2.33 -4.62 -19.49
CA GLY A 150 3.34 -3.86 -18.76
C GLY A 150 3.02 -3.76 -17.27
N TYR A 151 3.82 -3.00 -16.53
CA TYR A 151 3.68 -2.81 -15.09
C TYR A 151 3.30 -1.38 -14.74
N GLN A 152 2.33 -1.24 -13.84
CA GLN A 152 1.97 0.05 -13.22
C GLN A 152 1.78 -0.11 -11.73
N GLY A 153 2.76 0.28 -10.93
CA GLY A 153 2.65 0.31 -9.48
C GLY A 153 1.55 1.27 -9.01
N HIS A 154 0.65 0.78 -8.14
CA HIS A 154 -0.40 1.59 -7.55
C HIS A 154 -0.68 1.16 -6.11
N PHE A 155 -0.65 2.12 -5.18
CA PHE A 155 -0.98 1.86 -3.79
C PHE A 155 -2.47 1.98 -3.54
N VAL A 156 -3.03 1.02 -2.81
CA VAL A 156 -4.42 1.01 -2.36
C VAL A 156 -4.54 0.55 -0.91
N PRO A 157 -5.47 1.09 -0.11
CA PRO A 157 -5.82 0.52 1.19
C PRO A 157 -6.81 -0.62 0.99
N ILE A 158 -6.72 -1.70 1.78
CA ILE A 158 -7.79 -2.68 1.85
C ILE A 158 -8.83 -2.17 2.85
N VAL A 159 -10.04 -1.92 2.37
CA VAL A 159 -11.14 -1.36 3.17
C VAL A 159 -12.24 -2.36 3.46
N GLY A 160 -12.08 -3.60 3.02
CA GLY A 160 -13.01 -4.67 3.31
C GLY A 160 -12.77 -5.91 2.46
N TYR A 161 -13.54 -6.95 2.73
CA TYR A 161 -13.55 -8.17 1.94
C TYR A 161 -14.82 -8.99 2.19
N ASP A 162 -15.11 -9.90 1.27
CA ASP A 162 -16.05 -11.01 1.43
C ASP A 162 -15.39 -12.33 1.02
N ASN A 163 -16.15 -13.41 0.93
CA ASN A 163 -15.60 -14.72 0.57
C ASN A 163 -14.97 -14.77 -0.83
N GLU A 164 -15.39 -13.91 -1.75
CA GLU A 164 -14.97 -13.94 -3.16
C GLU A 164 -14.09 -12.76 -3.55
N SER A 165 -14.11 -11.67 -2.79
CA SER A 165 -13.54 -10.39 -3.21
C SER A 165 -12.86 -9.63 -2.10
N VAL A 166 -11.96 -8.75 -2.51
CA VAL A 166 -11.33 -7.73 -1.68
C VAL A 166 -11.87 -6.36 -2.12
N TYR A 167 -12.19 -5.49 -1.18
CA TYR A 167 -12.61 -4.12 -1.42
C TYR A 167 -11.45 -3.17 -1.16
N VAL A 168 -11.13 -2.35 -2.14
CA VAL A 168 -10.05 -1.36 -2.04
C VAL A 168 -10.56 0.03 -2.42
N HIS A 169 -9.86 1.08 -2.01
CA HIS A 169 -10.05 2.41 -2.57
C HIS A 169 -9.08 2.63 -3.73
N ASN A 170 -9.60 2.69 -4.95
CA ASN A 170 -8.83 3.17 -6.10
C ASN A 170 -8.82 4.69 -6.12
N ASN A 171 -7.73 5.29 -5.67
CA ASN A 171 -7.55 6.74 -5.63
C ASN A 171 -6.99 7.35 -6.93
N GLY A 172 -6.78 6.53 -7.98
CA GLY A 172 -6.14 6.92 -9.22
C GLY A 172 -6.80 8.11 -9.93
N LEU A 173 -6.03 8.83 -10.76
CA LEU A 173 -6.51 9.99 -11.53
C LEU A 173 -7.64 9.60 -12.48
N ASN A 174 -7.50 8.46 -13.13
CA ASN A 174 -8.49 7.93 -14.05
C ASN A 174 -9.39 6.95 -13.31
N ASN A 175 -10.71 7.21 -13.35
CA ASN A 175 -11.73 6.36 -12.72
C ASN A 175 -11.51 6.11 -11.20
N PRO A 176 -11.31 7.15 -10.37
CA PRO A 176 -11.22 6.98 -8.93
C PRO A 176 -12.51 6.34 -8.41
N THR A 177 -12.36 5.25 -7.65
CA THR A 177 -13.52 4.43 -7.26
C THR A 177 -13.39 4.01 -5.80
N PRO A 178 -14.22 4.54 -4.89
CA PRO A 178 -14.30 4.03 -3.53
C PRO A 178 -14.89 2.63 -3.53
N PHE A 179 -14.44 1.79 -2.61
CA PHE A 179 -14.93 0.41 -2.42
C PHE A 179 -14.93 -0.43 -3.70
N LEU A 180 -13.91 -0.24 -4.56
CA LEU A 180 -13.74 -1.06 -5.76
C LEU A 180 -13.65 -2.53 -5.37
N LYS A 181 -14.57 -3.33 -5.91
CA LYS A 181 -14.63 -4.77 -5.67
C LYS A 181 -13.73 -5.50 -6.67
N ILE A 182 -12.71 -6.21 -6.16
CA ILE A 182 -11.77 -7.00 -6.95
C ILE A 182 -11.89 -8.46 -6.53
N LYS A 183 -12.08 -9.39 -7.48
CA LYS A 183 -12.06 -10.83 -7.18
C LYS A 183 -10.74 -11.23 -6.53
N ARG A 184 -10.77 -12.10 -5.52
CA ARG A 184 -9.56 -12.52 -4.77
C ARG A 184 -8.45 -13.06 -5.69
N GLU A 185 -8.82 -13.83 -6.71
CA GLU A 185 -7.86 -14.33 -7.70
C GLU A 185 -7.11 -13.21 -8.43
N LEU A 186 -7.85 -12.22 -8.95
CA LEU A 186 -7.28 -11.08 -9.67
C LEU A 186 -6.44 -10.20 -8.73
N PHE A 187 -6.91 -9.99 -7.50
CA PHE A 187 -6.15 -9.28 -6.47
C PHE A 187 -4.82 -9.97 -6.16
N GLU A 188 -4.83 -11.32 -6.00
CA GLU A 188 -3.62 -12.11 -5.78
C GLU A 188 -2.65 -12.05 -6.97
N GLN A 189 -3.15 -12.09 -8.21
CA GLN A 189 -2.33 -11.89 -9.40
C GLN A 189 -1.66 -10.51 -9.40
N ALA A 190 -2.43 -9.45 -9.13
CA ALA A 190 -1.94 -8.07 -9.15
C ALA A 190 -0.90 -7.79 -8.05
N ARG A 191 -1.09 -8.32 -6.82
CA ARG A 191 -0.14 -8.11 -5.73
C ARG A 191 1.12 -8.96 -5.81
N LYS A 192 1.08 -10.07 -6.57
CA LYS A 192 2.22 -10.99 -6.77
C LYS A 192 2.93 -10.75 -8.11
N SER A 193 2.48 -9.77 -8.89
CA SER A 193 3.09 -9.40 -10.16
C SER A 193 4.54 -8.98 -9.96
N GLU A 194 5.36 -9.21 -10.99
CA GLU A 194 6.73 -8.71 -11.03
C GLU A 194 6.72 -7.17 -10.86
N GLY A 195 7.62 -6.67 -10.04
CA GLY A 195 7.71 -5.24 -9.71
C GLY A 195 7.00 -4.82 -8.43
N THR A 196 6.10 -5.65 -7.84
CA THR A 196 5.45 -5.31 -6.57
C THR A 196 6.27 -5.73 -5.35
N ASP A 197 7.17 -6.69 -5.51
CA ASP A 197 7.87 -7.41 -4.43
C ASP A 197 6.94 -7.91 -3.31
N GLU A 198 5.63 -8.02 -3.60
CA GLU A 198 4.56 -8.39 -2.68
C GLU A 198 4.52 -7.48 -1.44
N ASP A 199 4.82 -6.19 -1.65
CA ASP A 199 4.93 -5.19 -0.60
C ASP A 199 3.61 -4.92 0.10
N ILE A 200 3.64 -4.97 1.43
CA ILE A 200 2.49 -4.77 2.32
C ILE A 200 2.92 -3.90 3.49
N ILE A 201 2.15 -2.88 3.80
CA ILE A 201 2.26 -2.12 5.05
C ILE A 201 1.02 -2.41 5.88
N ILE A 202 1.18 -2.71 7.15
CA ILE A 202 0.08 -2.83 8.11
C ILE A 202 0.22 -1.70 9.12
N ILE A 203 -0.80 -0.83 9.17
CA ILE A 203 -0.83 0.32 10.08
C ILE A 203 -1.86 0.07 11.15
N HIS A 204 -1.43 0.22 12.40
CA HIS A 204 -2.27 -0.01 13.58
C HIS A 204 -2.70 1.31 14.20
N ARG A 205 -3.92 1.33 14.75
CA ARG A 205 -4.39 2.45 15.59
C ARG A 205 -3.45 2.64 16.78
N LYS A 206 -3.22 3.87 17.15
CA LYS A 206 -2.53 4.20 18.41
C LYS A 206 -3.31 3.65 19.60
N VAL A 207 -2.60 3.09 20.57
CA VAL A 207 -3.17 2.64 21.85
C VAL A 207 -3.24 3.81 22.83
#